data_9dd94475bb55cdac9f772676a339d6b1
#
_entry.id   9dd94475bb55cdac9f772676a339d6b1
#
_cell.length_a   1.000
_cell.length_b   1.000
_cell.length_c   1.000
_cell.angle_alpha   90.00
_cell.angle_beta   90.00
_cell.angle_gamma   90.00
#
_symmetry.space_group_name_H-M   'P 1'
#
loop_
_entity.id
_entity.type
_entity.pdbx_description
1 polymer ?
#
loop_
_entity_poly.entity_id
_entity_poly.type
_entity_poly.pdbx_seq_one_letter_code
_entity_poly.pdbx_strand_id
1 'polypeptide(L)'
;MKRYCKDIDITDREFISNAVRDCIKKKLSRKDTIELFCQYSGLPYNAIHRIVKCDYSKGYIDGLIETVIDGIRQEIIYQSYVVKPIHYKTKIDGNSGKVRQIGIQDVKQQLYDYIAAYGLLELFTAKIGYYQCSALENKGQIFGVKALKKWVDDHHIRYAIQSDIRHFYDTIDIDVLKDMLRRDVKNETLLHLTFFLIDTFDKGLAIGSYLSQLLACYYLSLAYHYVTEQCYRIRKHKDGTQSRVNLVEHALWFADDCILLGSNLKDLKKAHKLYAQFCMDKLHIEVKPDIKIIDLRTGYIDMMGYKVSRKNVTIRSSDFIRLRRNQKRVESYHDYYIPLHEARGFSSRSGALMHSDSKHYCKRTGALETKQKCNEIISIKARRKAA
;
A
#
# COMPACT_ATOMS: atom_id res chain seq x y z
N MET A 1 -17.67 -23.43 -1.99
CA MET A 1 -16.49 -22.57 -1.88
C MET A 1 -16.43 -21.99 -0.47
N LYS A 2 -15.25 -21.87 0.16
CA LYS A 2 -15.12 -21.28 1.50
C LYS A 2 -15.46 -19.79 1.45
N ARG A 3 -16.33 -19.32 2.34
CA ARG A 3 -16.66 -17.90 2.53
C ARG A 3 -16.04 -17.41 3.85
N TYR A 4 -15.60 -16.17 3.86
CA TYR A 4 -14.82 -15.53 4.92
C TYR A 4 -15.64 -14.50 5.68
N CYS A 5 -15.09 -13.99 6.77
CA CYS A 5 -15.67 -12.91 7.59
C CYS A 5 -17.04 -13.28 8.16
N LYS A 6 -17.28 -14.56 8.47
CA LYS A 6 -18.58 -15.03 8.96
C LYS A 6 -18.84 -14.55 10.38
N ASP A 7 -17.84 -14.67 11.24
CA ASP A 7 -17.99 -14.52 12.68
C ASP A 7 -17.57 -13.13 13.17
N ILE A 8 -17.26 -12.20 12.25
CA ILE A 8 -16.90 -10.84 12.59
C ILE A 8 -18.14 -9.98 12.79
N ASP A 9 -18.20 -9.27 13.90
CA ASP A 9 -19.26 -8.27 14.15
C ASP A 9 -18.67 -6.85 14.04
N ILE A 10 -18.92 -6.19 12.91
CA ILE A 10 -18.50 -4.80 12.69
C ILE A 10 -19.38 -3.79 13.44
N THR A 11 -20.41 -4.23 14.16
CA THR A 11 -21.21 -3.41 15.07
C THR A 11 -20.75 -3.53 16.53
N ASP A 12 -19.78 -4.42 16.80
CA ASP A 12 -19.17 -4.53 18.11
C ASP A 12 -18.42 -3.25 18.48
N ARG A 13 -18.65 -2.77 19.70
CA ARG A 13 -18.12 -1.48 20.15
C ARG A 13 -16.60 -1.48 20.27
N GLU A 14 -16.01 -2.58 20.73
CA GLU A 14 -14.56 -2.70 20.89
C GLU A 14 -13.89 -2.77 19.51
N PHE A 15 -14.49 -3.52 18.58
CA PHE A 15 -14.03 -3.59 17.19
C PHE A 15 -13.97 -2.20 16.55
N ILE A 16 -15.07 -1.42 16.65
CA ILE A 16 -15.14 -0.05 16.13
C ILE A 16 -14.13 0.86 16.84
N SER A 17 -14.00 0.74 18.17
CA SER A 17 -13.03 1.52 18.97
C SER A 17 -11.60 1.34 18.45
N ASN A 18 -11.18 0.11 18.20
CA ASN A 18 -9.84 -0.18 17.68
C ASN A 18 -9.61 0.48 16.31
N ALA A 19 -10.55 0.35 15.38
CA ALA A 19 -10.46 0.95 14.05
C ALA A 19 -10.45 2.49 14.10
N VAL A 20 -11.34 3.10 14.90
CA VAL A 20 -11.45 4.55 15.06
C VAL A 20 -10.16 5.11 15.66
N ARG A 21 -9.67 4.56 16.77
CA ARG A 21 -8.46 5.02 17.46
C ARG A 21 -7.24 4.93 16.54
N ASP A 22 -7.07 3.83 15.81
CA ASP A 22 -5.99 3.68 14.84
C ASP A 22 -6.07 4.68 13.69
N CYS A 23 -7.26 4.96 13.20
CA CYS A 23 -7.45 5.94 12.14
C CYS A 23 -7.07 7.36 12.59
N ILE A 24 -7.51 7.80 13.78
CA ILE A 24 -7.41 9.20 14.20
C ILE A 24 -6.15 9.55 15.00
N LYS A 25 -5.40 8.57 15.53
CA LYS A 25 -4.24 8.79 16.43
C LYS A 25 -3.23 9.84 15.97
N LYS A 26 -3.09 10.08 14.66
CA LYS A 26 -2.21 11.10 14.07
C LYS A 26 -2.96 12.24 13.39
N LYS A 27 -4.28 12.30 13.56
CA LYS A 27 -5.16 13.21 12.82
C LYS A 27 -5.99 14.13 13.75
N LEU A 28 -5.81 14.06 15.06
CA LEU A 28 -6.62 14.78 16.05
C LEU A 28 -6.73 16.29 15.77
N SER A 29 -5.64 16.93 15.35
CA SER A 29 -5.60 18.38 15.06
C SER A 29 -6.07 18.75 13.65
N ARG A 30 -6.55 17.84 12.84
CA ARG A 30 -7.10 18.14 11.52
C ARG A 30 -8.45 18.84 11.66
N LYS A 31 -8.73 19.78 10.76
CA LYS A 31 -10.00 20.51 10.74
C LYS A 31 -11.20 19.59 10.66
N ASP A 32 -11.18 18.64 9.75
CA ASP A 32 -12.26 17.66 9.56
C ASP A 32 -12.45 16.73 10.78
N THR A 33 -11.39 16.42 11.54
CA THR A 33 -11.50 15.68 12.81
C THR A 33 -12.17 16.54 13.88
N ILE A 34 -11.85 17.82 13.97
CA ILE A 34 -12.50 18.74 14.90
C ILE A 34 -13.98 18.91 14.54
N GLU A 35 -14.30 19.05 13.26
CA GLU A 35 -15.68 19.11 12.76
C GLU A 35 -16.46 17.81 13.10
N LEU A 36 -15.80 16.65 12.99
CA LEU A 36 -16.40 15.36 13.37
C LEU A 36 -16.71 15.31 14.88
N PHE A 37 -15.80 15.76 15.73
CA PHE A 37 -16.03 15.85 17.17
C PHE A 37 -17.20 16.80 17.49
N CYS A 38 -17.31 17.94 16.80
CA CYS A 38 -18.43 18.85 16.97
C CYS A 38 -19.77 18.16 16.60
N GLN A 39 -19.79 17.42 15.50
CA GLN A 39 -20.99 16.74 15.03
C GLN A 39 -21.54 15.77 16.06
N TYR A 40 -20.69 14.94 16.70
CA TYR A 40 -21.13 13.92 17.64
C TYR A 40 -21.26 14.38 19.08
N SER A 41 -20.47 15.37 19.52
CA SER A 41 -20.54 15.89 20.90
C SER A 41 -21.51 17.04 21.08
N GLY A 42 -21.94 17.71 20.00
CA GLY A 42 -22.71 18.96 20.07
C GLY A 42 -21.92 20.18 20.54
N LEU A 43 -20.63 20.04 20.84
CA LEU A 43 -19.79 21.15 21.31
C LEU A 43 -19.34 22.06 20.15
N PRO A 44 -19.21 23.37 20.40
CA PRO A 44 -18.79 24.31 19.36
C PRO A 44 -17.30 24.11 18.97
N TYR A 45 -16.95 24.42 17.70
CA TYR A 45 -15.64 24.25 17.12
C TYR A 45 -14.50 24.83 17.99
N ASN A 46 -14.68 26.04 18.52
CA ASN A 46 -13.65 26.71 19.33
C ASN A 46 -13.38 25.96 20.64
N ALA A 47 -14.38 25.32 21.26
CA ALA A 47 -14.20 24.52 22.46
C ALA A 47 -13.39 23.26 22.15
N ILE A 48 -13.77 22.49 21.11
CA ILE A 48 -13.06 21.29 20.67
C ILE A 48 -11.63 21.63 20.27
N HIS A 49 -11.43 22.72 19.53
CA HIS A 49 -10.09 23.15 19.10
C HIS A 49 -9.16 23.48 20.27
N ARG A 50 -9.68 24.09 21.36
CA ARG A 50 -8.94 24.32 22.58
C ARG A 50 -8.58 23.02 23.29
N ILE A 51 -9.55 22.10 23.44
CA ILE A 51 -9.34 20.76 24.03
C ILE A 51 -8.22 20.03 23.30
N VAL A 52 -8.26 19.96 21.96
CA VAL A 52 -7.27 19.22 21.15
C VAL A 52 -5.87 19.84 21.23
N LYS A 53 -5.76 21.15 21.50
CA LYS A 53 -4.47 21.83 21.65
C LYS A 53 -3.90 21.82 23.07
N CYS A 54 -4.68 21.45 24.07
CA CYS A 54 -4.26 21.47 25.46
C CYS A 54 -3.64 20.11 25.85
N ASP A 55 -2.39 20.11 26.33
CA ASP A 55 -1.68 18.88 26.70
C ASP A 55 -2.29 18.11 27.87
N TYR A 56 -3.06 18.78 28.73
CA TYR A 56 -3.74 18.17 29.88
C TYR A 56 -5.13 17.60 29.57
N SER A 57 -5.54 17.59 28.32
CA SER A 57 -6.89 17.26 27.89
C SER A 57 -7.11 15.80 27.47
N LYS A 58 -6.18 14.88 27.77
CA LYS A 58 -6.29 13.47 27.30
C LYS A 58 -7.64 12.85 27.64
N GLY A 59 -8.13 12.98 28.86
CA GLY A 59 -9.42 12.43 29.25
C GLY A 59 -10.59 13.02 28.45
N TYR A 60 -10.56 14.32 28.17
CA TYR A 60 -11.57 14.97 27.31
C TYR A 60 -11.50 14.51 25.87
N ILE A 61 -10.29 14.31 25.32
CA ILE A 61 -10.12 13.77 23.97
C ILE A 61 -10.64 12.33 23.89
N ASP A 62 -10.36 11.51 24.90
CA ASP A 62 -10.91 10.16 24.97
C ASP A 62 -12.44 10.19 25.01
N GLY A 63 -13.05 11.07 25.80
CA GLY A 63 -14.50 11.26 25.83
C GLY A 63 -15.07 11.63 24.45
N LEU A 64 -14.40 12.54 23.71
CA LEU A 64 -14.81 12.89 22.34
C LEU A 64 -14.68 11.71 21.38
N ILE A 65 -13.65 10.89 21.53
CA ILE A 65 -13.48 9.68 20.73
C ILE A 65 -14.61 8.69 21.01
N GLU A 66 -15.00 8.52 22.28
CA GLU A 66 -16.12 7.64 22.66
C GLU A 66 -17.43 8.09 22.02
N THR A 67 -17.73 9.40 21.99
CA THR A 67 -18.95 9.89 21.32
C THR A 67 -18.93 9.60 19.81
N VAL A 68 -17.76 9.68 19.15
CA VAL A 68 -17.63 9.31 17.74
C VAL A 68 -17.84 7.80 17.55
N ILE A 69 -17.25 6.95 18.42
CA ILE A 69 -17.41 5.50 18.35
C ILE A 69 -18.91 5.12 18.44
N ASP A 70 -19.63 5.68 19.40
CA ASP A 70 -21.03 5.40 19.58
C ASP A 70 -21.87 5.90 18.42
N GLY A 71 -21.58 7.09 17.89
CA GLY A 71 -22.26 7.62 16.71
C GLY A 71 -22.01 6.78 15.45
N ILE A 72 -20.77 6.44 15.14
CA ILE A 72 -20.41 5.58 14.00
C ILE A 72 -21.06 4.19 14.15
N ARG A 73 -21.09 3.64 15.37
CA ARG A 73 -21.75 2.37 15.64
C ARG A 73 -23.24 2.42 15.29
N GLN A 74 -23.96 3.46 15.70
CA GLN A 74 -25.37 3.63 15.35
C GLN A 74 -25.58 3.73 13.84
N GLU A 75 -24.73 4.49 13.15
CA GLU A 75 -24.81 4.61 11.68
C GLU A 75 -24.56 3.27 10.97
N ILE A 76 -23.70 2.40 11.50
CA ILE A 76 -23.50 1.05 10.95
C ILE A 76 -24.70 0.15 11.22
N ILE A 77 -25.23 0.17 12.43
CA ILE A 77 -26.42 -0.62 12.80
C ILE A 77 -27.64 -0.26 11.92
N TYR A 78 -27.88 1.04 11.72
CA TYR A 78 -29.01 1.52 10.92
C TYR A 78 -28.70 1.69 9.43
N GLN A 79 -27.48 1.38 9.00
CA GLN A 79 -26.99 1.57 7.62
C GLN A 79 -27.22 2.99 7.08
N SER A 80 -27.11 3.98 7.96
CA SER A 80 -27.40 5.39 7.68
C SER A 80 -26.11 6.20 7.46
N TYR A 81 -25.27 5.74 6.54
CA TYR A 81 -23.96 6.35 6.26
C TYR A 81 -24.12 7.69 5.55
N VAL A 82 -23.46 8.72 6.07
CA VAL A 82 -23.36 10.03 5.42
C VAL A 82 -21.90 10.47 5.43
N VAL A 83 -21.33 10.63 4.25
CA VAL A 83 -19.96 11.10 4.04
C VAL A 83 -19.94 12.28 3.06
N LYS A 84 -18.90 13.11 3.15
CA LYS A 84 -18.69 14.21 2.20
C LYS A 84 -18.17 13.64 0.87
N PRO A 85 -18.45 14.29 -0.27
CA PRO A 85 -17.84 13.92 -1.55
C PRO A 85 -16.32 13.93 -1.47
N ILE A 86 -15.70 12.99 -2.18
CA ILE A 86 -14.23 12.90 -2.26
C ILE A 86 -13.71 14.07 -3.06
N HIS A 87 -12.70 14.74 -2.51
CA HIS A 87 -12.00 15.81 -3.20
C HIS A 87 -10.76 15.27 -3.90
N TYR A 88 -10.69 15.40 -5.24
CA TYR A 88 -9.55 14.95 -6.01
C TYR A 88 -8.50 16.04 -6.17
N LYS A 89 -7.25 15.72 -5.83
CA LYS A 89 -6.10 16.61 -6.00
C LYS A 89 -5.11 16.02 -6.99
N THR A 90 -4.76 16.80 -7.99
CA THR A 90 -3.71 16.43 -8.94
C THR A 90 -2.33 16.52 -8.28
N LYS A 91 -1.55 15.45 -8.35
CA LYS A 91 -0.16 15.39 -7.90
C LYS A 91 0.73 14.90 -9.00
N ILE A 92 1.80 15.62 -9.27
CA ILE A 92 2.84 15.19 -10.21
C ILE A 92 3.88 14.39 -9.44
N ASP A 93 4.10 13.14 -9.86
CA ASP A 93 5.17 12.31 -9.32
C ASP A 93 6.52 12.91 -9.69
N GLY A 94 7.27 13.30 -8.69
CA GLY A 94 8.55 13.97 -8.93
C GLY A 94 9.64 13.08 -9.54
N ASN A 95 9.49 11.75 -9.62
CA ASN A 95 10.46 10.82 -10.21
C ASN A 95 10.11 10.52 -11.67
N SER A 96 8.85 10.21 -11.93
CA SER A 96 8.38 9.79 -13.26
C SER A 96 7.73 10.91 -14.06
N GLY A 97 7.42 12.07 -13.45
CA GLY A 97 6.60 13.12 -14.07
C GLY A 97 5.12 12.72 -14.26
N LYS A 98 4.72 11.53 -13.85
CA LYS A 98 3.34 11.05 -14.01
C LYS A 98 2.38 11.91 -13.18
N VAL A 99 1.30 12.32 -13.82
CA VAL A 99 0.19 13.01 -13.17
C VAL A 99 -0.72 11.97 -12.53
N ARG A 100 -1.06 12.14 -11.25
CA ARG A 100 -1.97 11.26 -10.51
C ARG A 100 -3.08 12.07 -9.86
N GLN A 101 -4.30 11.58 -9.95
CA GLN A 101 -5.43 12.09 -9.19
C GLN A 101 -5.47 11.36 -7.84
N ILE A 102 -5.34 12.09 -6.74
CA ILE A 102 -5.38 11.52 -5.39
C ILE A 102 -6.70 11.91 -4.75
N GLY A 103 -7.50 10.92 -4.39
CA GLY A 103 -8.74 11.13 -3.64
C GLY A 103 -8.43 11.49 -2.18
N ILE A 104 -8.92 12.65 -1.77
CA ILE A 104 -8.82 13.13 -0.39
C ILE A 104 -10.19 12.91 0.26
N GLN A 105 -10.27 11.90 1.09
CA GLN A 105 -11.43 11.60 1.92
C GLN A 105 -11.41 12.45 3.19
N ASP A 106 -12.58 12.84 3.70
CA ASP A 106 -12.69 13.38 5.05
C ASP A 106 -12.41 12.30 6.11
N VAL A 107 -12.23 12.70 7.35
CA VAL A 107 -11.88 11.76 8.42
C VAL A 107 -13.00 10.77 8.68
N LYS A 108 -14.27 11.13 8.54
CA LYS A 108 -15.41 10.23 8.77
C LYS A 108 -15.40 9.06 7.77
N GLN A 109 -15.19 9.36 6.49
CA GLN A 109 -15.07 8.32 5.47
C GLN A 109 -13.84 7.43 5.73
N GLN A 110 -12.71 8.02 6.17
CA GLN A 110 -11.54 7.23 6.56
C GLN A 110 -11.82 6.30 7.75
N LEU A 111 -12.69 6.67 8.70
CA LEU A 111 -13.11 5.76 9.79
C LEU A 111 -13.83 4.53 9.24
N TYR A 112 -14.78 4.73 8.32
CA TYR A 112 -15.45 3.61 7.66
C TYR A 112 -14.51 2.76 6.83
N ASP A 113 -13.53 3.35 6.12
CA ASP A 113 -12.48 2.62 5.42
C ASP A 113 -11.70 1.68 6.37
N TYR A 114 -11.34 2.17 7.58
CA TYR A 114 -10.64 1.36 8.58
C TYR A 114 -11.52 0.22 9.12
N ILE A 115 -12.79 0.50 9.42
CA ILE A 115 -13.74 -0.51 9.91
C ILE A 115 -13.95 -1.61 8.84
N ALA A 116 -14.19 -1.23 7.59
CA ALA A 116 -14.36 -2.17 6.49
C ALA A 116 -13.07 -2.97 6.23
N ALA A 117 -11.90 -2.32 6.24
CA ALA A 117 -10.61 -2.98 6.03
C ALA A 117 -10.30 -3.99 7.14
N TYR A 118 -10.59 -3.66 8.40
CA TYR A 118 -10.41 -4.56 9.53
C TYR A 118 -11.39 -5.74 9.47
N GLY A 119 -12.65 -5.46 9.08
CA GLY A 119 -13.67 -6.48 8.86
C GLY A 119 -13.32 -7.47 7.75
N LEU A 120 -12.64 -6.99 6.70
CA LEU A 120 -12.21 -7.82 5.56
C LEU A 120 -10.82 -8.46 5.75
N LEU A 121 -10.15 -8.26 6.88
CA LEU A 121 -8.77 -8.71 7.07
C LEU A 121 -8.58 -10.22 6.93
N GLU A 122 -9.56 -11.02 7.39
CA GLU A 122 -9.56 -12.47 7.20
C GLU A 122 -9.54 -12.84 5.72
N LEU A 123 -10.40 -12.21 4.91
CA LEU A 123 -10.46 -12.40 3.47
C LEU A 123 -9.13 -12.01 2.81
N PHE A 124 -8.62 -10.81 3.12
CA PHE A 124 -7.38 -10.31 2.52
C PHE A 124 -6.18 -11.19 2.84
N THR A 125 -6.08 -11.65 4.10
CA THR A 125 -5.01 -12.55 4.52
C THR A 125 -5.07 -13.90 3.81
N ALA A 126 -6.29 -14.40 3.55
CA ALA A 126 -6.50 -15.70 2.91
C ALA A 126 -6.34 -15.67 1.38
N LYS A 127 -6.69 -14.55 0.73
CA LYS A 127 -6.79 -14.47 -0.74
C LYS A 127 -5.65 -13.70 -1.40
N ILE A 128 -5.13 -12.65 -0.76
CA ILE A 128 -4.00 -11.91 -1.32
C ILE A 128 -2.77 -12.83 -1.34
N GLY A 129 -2.16 -12.96 -2.51
CA GLY A 129 -1.04 -13.85 -2.73
C GLY A 129 0.17 -13.53 -1.85
N TYR A 130 0.97 -14.55 -1.53
CA TYR A 130 2.10 -14.40 -0.60
C TYR A 130 3.10 -13.34 -1.04
N TYR A 131 3.36 -13.21 -2.34
CA TYR A 131 4.26 -12.21 -2.93
C TYR A 131 3.52 -11.04 -3.61
N GLN A 132 2.30 -10.76 -3.21
CA GLN A 132 1.67 -9.46 -3.47
C GLN A 132 2.07 -8.50 -2.34
N CYS A 133 3.03 -7.62 -2.66
CA CYS A 133 3.72 -6.76 -1.69
C CYS A 133 3.21 -5.33 -1.85
N SER A 134 2.38 -4.83 -0.96
CA SER A 134 2.05 -3.40 -0.87
C SER A 134 1.02 -3.08 0.21
N ALA A 135 0.08 -3.97 0.50
CA ALA A 135 -1.09 -3.66 1.30
C ALA A 135 -1.10 -4.35 2.68
N LEU A 136 -0.64 -5.60 2.75
CA LEU A 136 -0.64 -6.35 4.01
C LEU A 136 0.56 -5.98 4.89
N GLU A 137 0.34 -6.02 6.19
CA GLU A 137 1.38 -5.79 7.18
C GLU A 137 2.55 -6.78 6.98
N ASN A 138 3.78 -6.30 7.19
CA ASN A 138 5.03 -7.04 6.99
C ASN A 138 5.29 -7.52 5.54
N LYS A 139 4.42 -7.26 4.59
CA LYS A 139 4.57 -7.56 3.16
C LYS A 139 4.75 -6.29 2.31
N GLY A 140 5.53 -5.34 2.79
CA GLY A 140 5.83 -4.11 2.08
C GLY A 140 7.04 -4.21 1.14
N GLN A 141 7.53 -3.04 0.73
CA GLN A 141 8.67 -2.84 -0.17
C GLN A 141 9.91 -3.69 0.20
N ILE A 142 10.30 -3.71 1.47
CA ILE A 142 11.52 -4.41 1.92
C ILE A 142 11.36 -5.92 1.84
N PHE A 143 10.16 -6.44 2.14
CA PHE A 143 9.86 -7.86 1.97
C PHE A 143 10.04 -8.27 0.49
N GLY A 144 9.48 -7.48 -0.44
CA GLY A 144 9.61 -7.74 -1.87
C GLY A 144 11.05 -7.67 -2.37
N VAL A 145 11.83 -6.67 -1.94
CA VAL A 145 13.26 -6.53 -2.31
C VAL A 145 14.07 -7.72 -1.81
N LYS A 146 13.84 -8.20 -0.58
CA LYS A 146 14.51 -9.39 -0.04
C LYS A 146 14.16 -10.65 -0.84
N ALA A 147 12.89 -10.82 -1.21
CA ALA A 147 12.46 -11.92 -2.06
C ALA A 147 13.14 -11.89 -3.44
N LEU A 148 13.12 -10.73 -4.11
CA LEU A 148 13.80 -10.55 -5.39
C LEU A 148 15.29 -10.85 -5.29
N LYS A 149 15.99 -10.38 -4.24
CA LYS A 149 17.43 -10.65 -4.07
C LYS A 149 17.69 -12.13 -3.92
N LYS A 150 16.90 -12.83 -3.08
CA LYS A 150 17.01 -14.29 -2.92
C LYS A 150 16.87 -15.04 -4.25
N TRP A 151 15.91 -14.66 -5.09
CA TRP A 151 15.66 -15.33 -6.37
C TRP A 151 16.70 -14.97 -7.45
N VAL A 152 17.17 -13.73 -7.47
CA VAL A 152 18.22 -13.28 -8.40
C VAL A 152 19.57 -13.94 -8.08
N ASP A 153 19.84 -14.28 -6.82
CA ASP A 153 21.04 -15.00 -6.40
C ASP A 153 21.03 -16.48 -6.81
N ASP A 154 19.85 -17.04 -7.04
CA ASP A 154 19.75 -18.38 -7.62
C ASP A 154 20.19 -18.34 -9.09
N HIS A 155 21.32 -18.99 -9.38
CA HIS A 155 21.90 -19.06 -10.73
C HIS A 155 21.05 -19.82 -11.73
N HIS A 156 20.08 -20.65 -11.28
CA HIS A 156 19.11 -21.30 -12.13
C HIS A 156 18.17 -20.29 -12.78
N ILE A 157 17.77 -19.26 -12.05
CA ILE A 157 16.89 -18.19 -12.53
C ILE A 157 17.68 -17.25 -13.43
N ARG A 158 17.35 -17.20 -14.72
CA ARG A 158 18.13 -16.47 -15.74
C ARG A 158 17.46 -15.21 -16.25
N TYR A 159 16.14 -15.20 -16.29
CA TYR A 159 15.38 -14.14 -16.92
C TYR A 159 14.30 -13.60 -16.00
N ALA A 160 13.99 -12.32 -16.18
CA ALA A 160 12.81 -11.71 -15.62
C ALA A 160 12.03 -10.94 -16.69
N ILE A 161 10.70 -10.94 -16.59
CA ILE A 161 9.79 -10.09 -17.36
C ILE A 161 9.08 -9.18 -16.37
N GLN A 162 9.25 -7.88 -16.54
CA GLN A 162 8.55 -6.84 -15.78
C GLN A 162 7.48 -6.20 -16.66
N SER A 163 6.28 -6.06 -16.13
CA SER A 163 5.13 -5.41 -16.77
C SER A 163 4.34 -4.60 -15.77
N ASP A 164 3.48 -3.72 -16.28
CA ASP A 164 2.68 -2.76 -15.53
C ASP A 164 1.24 -2.78 -16.10
N ILE A 165 0.25 -2.43 -15.29
CA ILE A 165 -1.16 -2.33 -15.71
C ILE A 165 -1.46 -0.87 -16.07
N ARG A 166 -2.25 -0.67 -17.13
CA ARG A 166 -2.63 0.66 -17.60
C ARG A 166 -3.69 1.27 -16.66
N HIS A 167 -3.40 2.43 -16.06
CA HIS A 167 -4.33 3.18 -15.20
C HIS A 167 -5.05 2.33 -14.14
N PHE A 168 -4.32 1.41 -13.49
CA PHE A 168 -4.85 0.30 -12.72
C PHE A 168 -6.02 0.68 -11.81
N TYR A 169 -5.85 1.66 -10.91
CA TYR A 169 -6.90 2.05 -9.97
C TYR A 169 -8.16 2.56 -10.66
N ASP A 170 -8.01 3.33 -11.72
CA ASP A 170 -9.13 3.93 -12.47
C ASP A 170 -9.87 2.90 -13.33
N THR A 171 -9.20 1.78 -13.69
CA THR A 171 -9.74 0.75 -14.61
C THR A 171 -10.24 -0.50 -13.87
N ILE A 172 -10.15 -0.56 -12.54
CA ILE A 172 -10.77 -1.64 -11.78
C ILE A 172 -12.28 -1.65 -12.04
N ASP A 173 -12.77 -2.79 -12.54
CA ASP A 173 -14.19 -3.00 -12.76
C ASP A 173 -14.89 -3.25 -11.42
N ILE A 174 -15.74 -2.29 -11.02
CA ILE A 174 -16.42 -2.30 -9.73
C ILE A 174 -17.44 -3.42 -9.62
N ASP A 175 -18.10 -3.79 -10.71
CA ASP A 175 -19.07 -4.89 -10.71
C ASP A 175 -18.36 -6.22 -10.49
N VAL A 176 -17.25 -6.45 -11.20
CA VAL A 176 -16.40 -7.63 -10.99
C VAL A 176 -15.88 -7.68 -9.55
N LEU A 177 -15.43 -6.55 -9.01
CA LEU A 177 -14.95 -6.48 -7.61
C LEU A 177 -16.07 -6.81 -6.61
N LYS A 178 -17.25 -6.23 -6.80
CA LYS A 178 -18.42 -6.52 -5.94
C LYS A 178 -18.85 -7.99 -6.04
N ASP A 179 -18.80 -8.59 -7.22
CA ASP A 179 -19.12 -10.02 -7.39
C ASP A 179 -18.10 -10.91 -6.71
N MET A 180 -16.81 -10.57 -6.78
CA MET A 180 -15.77 -11.26 -6.01
C MET A 180 -16.05 -11.17 -4.50
N LEU A 181 -16.41 -10.01 -3.98
CA LEU A 181 -16.73 -9.80 -2.57
C LEU A 181 -18.00 -10.58 -2.16
N ARG A 182 -19.10 -10.52 -2.95
CA ARG A 182 -20.34 -11.31 -2.70
C ARG A 182 -20.06 -12.81 -2.65
N ARG A 183 -19.20 -13.29 -3.53
CA ARG A 183 -18.80 -14.70 -3.57
C ARG A 183 -18.02 -15.12 -2.33
N ASP A 184 -17.07 -14.29 -1.88
CA ASP A 184 -16.05 -14.68 -0.89
C ASP A 184 -16.40 -14.23 0.55
N VAL A 185 -17.23 -13.19 0.75
CA VAL A 185 -17.64 -12.69 2.07
C VAL A 185 -19.03 -13.19 2.43
N LYS A 186 -19.22 -13.56 3.71
CA LYS A 186 -20.54 -14.02 4.21
C LYS A 186 -21.29 -12.94 4.97
N ASN A 187 -20.60 -11.98 5.57
CA ASN A 187 -21.18 -10.94 6.41
C ASN A 187 -21.85 -9.85 5.56
N GLU A 188 -23.18 -9.79 5.59
CA GLU A 188 -23.98 -8.85 4.78
C GLU A 188 -23.80 -7.39 5.25
N THR A 189 -23.69 -7.13 6.55
CA THR A 189 -23.48 -5.78 7.09
C THR A 189 -22.13 -5.23 6.63
N LEU A 190 -21.08 -6.07 6.64
CA LEU A 190 -19.76 -5.72 6.14
C LEU A 190 -19.77 -5.48 4.61
N LEU A 191 -20.48 -6.32 3.85
CA LEU A 191 -20.67 -6.12 2.41
C LEU A 191 -21.35 -4.79 2.12
N HIS A 192 -22.44 -4.49 2.84
CA HIS A 192 -23.19 -3.24 2.67
C HIS A 192 -22.30 -2.01 2.91
N LEU A 193 -21.56 -1.97 4.02
CA LEU A 193 -20.61 -0.90 4.30
C LEU A 193 -19.53 -0.80 3.20
N THR A 194 -18.98 -1.93 2.79
CA THR A 194 -17.91 -1.98 1.77
C THR A 194 -18.42 -1.46 0.43
N PHE A 195 -19.60 -1.86 0.01
CA PHE A 195 -20.22 -1.40 -1.26
C PHE A 195 -20.55 0.09 -1.21
N PHE A 196 -21.13 0.57 -0.11
CA PHE A 196 -21.34 2.00 0.09
C PHE A 196 -20.04 2.79 -0.12
N LEU A 197 -18.92 2.35 0.48
CA LEU A 197 -17.64 3.03 0.34
C LEU A 197 -17.09 3.00 -1.09
N ILE A 198 -17.18 1.85 -1.77
CA ILE A 198 -16.78 1.71 -3.17
C ILE A 198 -17.60 2.65 -4.07
N ASP A 199 -18.89 2.79 -3.83
CA ASP A 199 -19.80 3.64 -4.63
C ASP A 199 -19.58 5.14 -4.42
N THR A 200 -18.75 5.55 -3.46
CA THR A 200 -18.33 6.95 -3.31
C THR A 200 -17.26 7.39 -4.30
N PHE A 201 -16.64 6.46 -5.02
CA PHE A 201 -15.57 6.77 -5.98
C PHE A 201 -16.15 7.07 -7.37
N ASP A 202 -15.59 8.06 -8.07
CA ASP A 202 -16.05 8.44 -9.41
C ASP A 202 -15.70 7.39 -10.46
N LYS A 203 -14.55 6.72 -10.31
CA LYS A 203 -14.04 5.69 -11.22
C LYS A 203 -13.25 4.66 -10.43
N GLY A 204 -13.45 3.38 -10.73
CA GLY A 204 -12.68 2.29 -10.16
C GLY A 204 -12.46 2.47 -8.65
N LEU A 205 -11.21 2.47 -8.19
CA LEU A 205 -10.84 2.72 -6.79
C LEU A 205 -10.00 3.99 -6.65
N ALA A 206 -10.25 4.80 -5.62
CA ALA A 206 -9.52 6.04 -5.40
C ALA A 206 -8.11 5.80 -4.88
N ILE A 207 -7.10 6.37 -5.53
CA ILE A 207 -5.75 6.45 -4.98
C ILE A 207 -5.77 7.36 -3.74
N GLY A 208 -5.37 6.83 -2.60
CA GLY A 208 -5.31 7.58 -1.33
C GLY A 208 -6.24 7.04 -0.25
N SER A 209 -7.24 6.21 -0.60
CA SER A 209 -8.04 5.47 0.37
C SER A 209 -7.27 4.25 0.90
N TYR A 210 -7.39 3.99 2.20
CA TYR A 210 -6.79 2.82 2.84
C TYR A 210 -7.45 1.53 2.38
N LEU A 211 -8.78 1.50 2.32
CA LEU A 211 -9.54 0.35 1.85
C LEU A 211 -9.26 0.05 0.37
N SER A 212 -9.17 1.08 -0.48
CA SER A 212 -8.89 0.91 -1.91
C SER A 212 -7.58 0.17 -2.18
N GLN A 213 -6.54 0.40 -1.38
CA GLN A 213 -5.26 -0.29 -1.55
C GLN A 213 -5.37 -1.80 -1.29
N LEU A 214 -6.14 -2.20 -0.28
CA LEU A 214 -6.38 -3.60 0.05
C LEU A 214 -7.29 -4.28 -0.99
N LEU A 215 -8.37 -3.60 -1.40
CA LEU A 215 -9.28 -4.08 -2.45
C LEU A 215 -8.58 -4.24 -3.79
N ALA A 216 -7.69 -3.33 -4.17
CA ALA A 216 -6.89 -3.43 -5.39
C ALA A 216 -5.98 -4.66 -5.38
N CYS A 217 -5.33 -4.96 -4.24
CA CYS A 217 -4.53 -6.19 -4.09
C CYS A 217 -5.40 -7.44 -4.12
N TYR A 218 -6.58 -7.42 -3.49
CA TYR A 218 -7.54 -8.51 -3.53
C TYR A 218 -8.05 -8.75 -4.95
N TYR A 219 -8.35 -7.71 -5.70
CA TYR A 219 -8.77 -7.79 -7.10
C TYR A 219 -7.72 -8.50 -7.96
N LEU A 220 -6.44 -8.12 -7.82
CA LEU A 220 -5.33 -8.75 -8.54
C LEU A 220 -4.97 -10.15 -8.02
N SER A 221 -5.49 -10.59 -6.88
CA SER A 221 -5.17 -11.91 -6.34
C SER A 221 -5.58 -13.04 -7.28
N LEU A 222 -6.66 -12.87 -8.06
CA LEU A 222 -7.06 -13.85 -9.07
C LEU A 222 -5.98 -14.04 -10.14
N ALA A 223 -5.39 -12.95 -10.63
CA ALA A 223 -4.33 -13.01 -11.62
C ALA A 223 -3.02 -13.56 -11.02
N TYR A 224 -2.71 -13.23 -9.74
CA TYR A 224 -1.59 -13.81 -9.02
C TYR A 224 -1.69 -15.35 -8.96
N HIS A 225 -2.81 -15.87 -8.46
CA HIS A 225 -3.04 -17.31 -8.35
C HIS A 225 -3.10 -18.00 -9.71
N TYR A 226 -3.70 -17.35 -10.72
CA TYR A 226 -3.67 -17.88 -12.07
C TYR A 226 -2.24 -18.09 -12.59
N VAL A 227 -1.37 -17.09 -12.43
CA VAL A 227 0.02 -17.16 -12.91
C VAL A 227 0.82 -18.20 -12.12
N THR A 228 0.67 -18.23 -10.81
CA THR A 228 1.51 -19.08 -9.94
C THR A 228 1.05 -20.55 -9.90
N GLU A 229 -0.22 -20.81 -10.16
CA GLU A 229 -0.81 -22.15 -9.97
C GLU A 229 -1.31 -22.79 -11.26
N GLN A 230 -1.70 -21.98 -12.28
CA GLN A 230 -2.36 -22.48 -13.48
C GLN A 230 -1.53 -22.29 -14.76
N CYS A 231 -0.50 -21.43 -14.75
CA CYS A 231 0.38 -21.26 -15.88
C CYS A 231 1.47 -22.34 -15.92
N TYR A 232 1.15 -23.50 -16.46
CA TYR A 232 2.07 -24.62 -16.62
C TYR A 232 2.00 -25.22 -18.03
N ARG A 233 2.96 -26.05 -18.38
CA ARG A 233 2.93 -26.96 -19.53
C ARG A 233 3.09 -28.42 -19.10
N ILE A 234 2.54 -29.34 -19.89
CA ILE A 234 2.73 -30.75 -19.68
C ILE A 234 4.01 -31.16 -20.39
N ARG A 235 4.91 -31.80 -19.68
CA ARG A 235 6.08 -32.48 -20.21
C ARG A 235 5.81 -33.97 -20.24
N LYS A 236 5.91 -34.59 -21.43
CA LYS A 236 5.87 -36.01 -21.63
C LYS A 236 7.30 -36.58 -21.49
N HIS A 237 7.47 -37.56 -20.68
CA HIS A 237 8.73 -38.30 -20.49
C HIS A 237 8.81 -39.48 -21.44
N LYS A 238 10.03 -40.02 -21.63
CA LYS A 238 10.27 -41.16 -22.52
C LYS A 238 9.58 -42.47 -22.05
N ASP A 239 9.33 -42.58 -20.75
CA ASP A 239 8.62 -43.67 -20.11
C ASP A 239 7.08 -43.57 -20.20
N GLY A 240 6.56 -42.58 -20.95
CA GLY A 240 5.14 -42.30 -21.10
C GLY A 240 4.51 -41.51 -19.97
N THR A 241 5.22 -41.25 -18.87
CA THR A 241 4.73 -40.43 -17.77
C THR A 241 4.63 -38.95 -18.15
N GLN A 242 3.80 -38.20 -17.43
CA GLN A 242 3.60 -36.79 -17.64
C GLN A 242 3.87 -36.00 -16.35
N SER A 243 4.55 -34.87 -16.47
CA SER A 243 4.75 -33.97 -15.36
C SER A 243 4.30 -32.54 -15.71
N ARG A 244 3.80 -31.79 -14.70
CA ARG A 244 3.55 -30.36 -14.82
C ARG A 244 4.85 -29.61 -14.64
N VAL A 245 5.13 -28.67 -15.55
CA VAL A 245 6.25 -27.76 -15.46
C VAL A 245 5.69 -26.34 -15.47
N ASN A 246 5.86 -25.62 -14.37
CA ASN A 246 5.42 -24.25 -14.26
C ASN A 246 6.14 -23.37 -15.29
N LEU A 247 5.42 -22.47 -15.92
CA LEU A 247 6.00 -21.49 -16.86
C LEU A 247 6.74 -20.37 -16.14
N VAL A 248 6.40 -20.12 -14.86
CA VAL A 248 6.99 -19.11 -13.99
C VAL A 248 7.49 -19.81 -12.74
N GLU A 249 8.74 -19.57 -12.37
CA GLU A 249 9.34 -20.16 -11.17
C GLU A 249 9.10 -19.26 -9.95
N HIS A 250 9.18 -17.95 -10.14
CA HIS A 250 8.82 -16.96 -9.13
C HIS A 250 8.08 -15.79 -9.73
N ALA A 251 7.13 -15.25 -8.98
CA ALA A 251 6.34 -14.08 -9.37
C ALA A 251 6.12 -13.16 -8.18
N LEU A 252 6.16 -11.84 -8.39
CA LEU A 252 5.91 -10.85 -7.37
C LEU A 252 5.12 -9.68 -7.98
N TRP A 253 4.17 -9.18 -7.22
CA TRP A 253 3.46 -7.93 -7.51
C TRP A 253 3.75 -6.89 -6.44
N PHE A 254 3.95 -5.67 -6.85
CA PHE A 254 3.97 -4.50 -5.98
C PHE A 254 2.94 -3.50 -6.51
N ALA A 255 1.74 -3.52 -5.93
CA ALA A 255 0.54 -2.91 -6.49
C ALA A 255 0.30 -3.40 -7.93
N ASP A 256 0.36 -2.51 -8.93
CA ASP A 256 0.19 -2.76 -10.35
C ASP A 256 1.46 -3.29 -11.06
N ASP A 257 2.63 -3.06 -10.49
CA ASP A 257 3.90 -3.56 -11.01
C ASP A 257 4.03 -5.08 -10.82
N CYS A 258 4.15 -5.84 -11.90
CA CYS A 258 4.32 -7.29 -11.91
C CYS A 258 5.72 -7.69 -12.38
N ILE A 259 6.32 -8.70 -11.77
CA ILE A 259 7.55 -9.32 -12.25
C ILE A 259 7.46 -10.84 -12.20
N LEU A 260 7.80 -11.48 -13.32
CA LEU A 260 7.85 -12.93 -13.50
C LEU A 260 9.30 -13.36 -13.71
N LEU A 261 9.76 -14.38 -12.99
CA LEU A 261 11.14 -14.86 -13.06
C LEU A 261 11.17 -16.35 -13.39
N GLY A 262 12.21 -16.76 -14.11
CA GLY A 262 12.45 -18.17 -14.45
C GLY A 262 13.71 -18.39 -15.26
N SER A 263 13.97 -19.68 -15.52
CA SER A 263 15.13 -20.13 -16.29
C SER A 263 14.95 -20.07 -17.81
N ASN A 264 13.71 -20.10 -18.29
CA ASN A 264 13.36 -20.18 -19.71
C ASN A 264 12.56 -18.96 -20.17
N LEU A 265 13.15 -18.14 -21.06
CA LEU A 265 12.52 -16.95 -21.57
C LEU A 265 11.26 -17.21 -22.42
N LYS A 266 11.21 -18.35 -23.15
CA LYS A 266 10.03 -18.71 -23.96
C LYS A 266 8.83 -19.02 -23.05
N ASP A 267 9.06 -19.76 -21.96
CA ASP A 267 8.04 -20.08 -20.97
C ASP A 267 7.53 -18.80 -20.28
N LEU A 268 8.43 -17.87 -19.88
CA LEU A 268 8.04 -16.58 -19.29
C LEU A 268 7.22 -15.71 -20.25
N LYS A 269 7.60 -15.62 -21.53
CA LYS A 269 6.82 -14.89 -22.55
C LYS A 269 5.43 -15.49 -22.72
N LYS A 270 5.32 -16.83 -22.73
CA LYS A 270 4.03 -17.52 -22.79
C LYS A 270 3.18 -17.23 -21.55
N ALA A 271 3.77 -17.31 -20.37
CA ALA A 271 3.07 -16.99 -19.12
C ALA A 271 2.58 -15.53 -19.09
N HIS A 272 3.41 -14.58 -19.51
CA HIS A 272 3.01 -13.19 -19.59
C HIS A 272 1.84 -12.97 -20.56
N LYS A 273 1.84 -13.62 -21.74
CA LYS A 273 0.71 -13.55 -22.67
C LYS A 273 -0.59 -14.10 -22.05
N LEU A 274 -0.50 -15.24 -21.35
CA LEU A 274 -1.64 -15.83 -20.64
C LEU A 274 -2.12 -14.93 -19.50
N TYR A 275 -1.20 -14.31 -18.74
CA TYR A 275 -1.52 -13.33 -17.70
C TYR A 275 -2.26 -12.12 -18.27
N ALA A 276 -1.76 -11.53 -19.36
CA ALA A 276 -2.40 -10.37 -19.99
C ALA A 276 -3.82 -10.71 -20.49
N GLN A 277 -3.97 -11.88 -21.11
CA GLN A 277 -5.27 -12.37 -21.57
C GLN A 277 -6.23 -12.61 -20.40
N PHE A 278 -5.77 -13.26 -19.33
CA PHE A 278 -6.56 -13.46 -18.12
C PHE A 278 -7.02 -12.15 -17.47
N CYS A 279 -6.12 -11.16 -17.38
CA CYS A 279 -6.46 -9.84 -16.87
C CYS A 279 -7.56 -9.17 -17.69
N MET A 280 -7.49 -9.26 -19.02
CA MET A 280 -8.51 -8.72 -19.91
C MET A 280 -9.84 -9.46 -19.78
N ASP A 281 -9.82 -10.80 -19.82
CA ASP A 281 -11.05 -11.62 -19.89
C ASP A 281 -11.80 -11.71 -18.55
N LYS A 282 -11.07 -11.67 -17.42
CA LYS A 282 -11.63 -11.93 -16.08
C LYS A 282 -11.66 -10.71 -15.18
N LEU A 283 -10.79 -9.77 -15.41
CA LEU A 283 -10.66 -8.57 -14.58
C LEU A 283 -10.92 -7.27 -15.36
N HIS A 284 -11.15 -7.36 -16.67
CA HIS A 284 -11.38 -6.22 -17.58
C HIS A 284 -10.32 -5.12 -17.46
N ILE A 285 -9.07 -5.50 -17.15
CA ILE A 285 -7.93 -4.60 -17.03
C ILE A 285 -6.87 -4.90 -18.09
N GLU A 286 -6.26 -3.85 -18.63
CA GLU A 286 -5.25 -3.95 -19.69
C GLU A 286 -3.83 -3.96 -19.11
N VAL A 287 -3.12 -5.07 -19.31
CA VAL A 287 -1.67 -5.13 -19.06
C VAL A 287 -0.96 -4.42 -20.21
N LYS A 288 -0.02 -3.52 -19.92
CA LYS A 288 0.71 -2.78 -20.97
C LYS A 288 1.46 -3.74 -21.89
N PRO A 289 1.45 -3.49 -23.21
CA PRO A 289 2.17 -4.32 -24.17
C PRO A 289 3.69 -4.20 -24.04
N ASP A 290 4.18 -3.08 -23.53
CA ASP A 290 5.61 -2.79 -23.35
C ASP A 290 6.16 -3.54 -22.15
N ILE A 291 6.72 -4.73 -22.40
CA ILE A 291 7.36 -5.54 -21.37
C ILE A 291 8.87 -5.28 -21.31
N LYS A 292 9.41 -5.24 -20.11
CA LYS A 292 10.86 -5.19 -19.93
C LYS A 292 11.40 -6.59 -19.67
N ILE A 293 12.19 -7.09 -20.62
CA ILE A 293 12.90 -8.38 -20.50
C ILE A 293 14.29 -8.11 -19.93
N ILE A 294 14.66 -8.84 -18.89
CA ILE A 294 15.93 -8.68 -18.18
C ILE A 294 16.66 -10.02 -18.17
N ASP A 295 17.91 -10.03 -18.69
CA ASP A 295 18.86 -11.13 -18.47
C ASP A 295 19.56 -10.88 -17.12
N LEU A 296 19.26 -11.70 -16.12
CA LEU A 296 19.75 -11.55 -14.76
C LEU A 296 21.25 -11.86 -14.60
N ARG A 297 21.91 -12.42 -15.62
CA ARG A 297 23.35 -12.64 -15.61
C ARG A 297 24.14 -11.33 -15.69
N THR A 298 23.58 -10.34 -16.41
CA THR A 298 24.24 -9.06 -16.65
C THR A 298 23.41 -7.85 -16.24
N GLY A 299 22.09 -8.02 -16.12
CA GLY A 299 21.12 -6.98 -15.83
C GLY A 299 20.73 -6.88 -14.36
N TYR A 300 19.78 -5.98 -14.10
CA TYR A 300 19.20 -5.76 -12.80
C TYR A 300 17.68 -5.50 -12.91
N ILE A 301 16.95 -5.85 -11.86
CA ILE A 301 15.53 -5.51 -11.69
C ILE A 301 15.45 -4.13 -11.03
N ASP A 302 14.73 -3.18 -11.65
CA ASP A 302 14.44 -1.87 -11.08
C ASP A 302 12.99 -1.83 -10.60
N MET A 303 12.77 -2.09 -9.32
CA MET A 303 11.44 -2.18 -8.72
C MET A 303 11.46 -1.69 -7.27
N MET A 304 10.35 -1.15 -6.76
CA MET A 304 10.22 -0.72 -5.36
C MET A 304 11.31 0.27 -4.90
N GLY A 305 11.83 1.13 -5.80
CA GLY A 305 12.88 2.11 -5.48
C GLY A 305 14.30 1.55 -5.38
N TYR A 306 14.49 0.26 -5.68
CA TYR A 306 15.80 -0.40 -5.66
C TYR A 306 16.13 -1.02 -7.01
N LYS A 307 17.45 -1.16 -7.26
CA LYS A 307 18.00 -1.97 -8.33
C LYS A 307 18.60 -3.23 -7.71
N VAL A 308 18.02 -4.37 -8.05
CA VAL A 308 18.40 -5.68 -7.52
C VAL A 308 19.16 -6.46 -8.61
N SER A 309 20.41 -6.78 -8.39
CA SER A 309 21.25 -7.59 -9.25
C SER A 309 21.86 -8.77 -8.47
N ARG A 310 22.51 -9.70 -9.15
CA ARG A 310 23.29 -10.76 -8.49
C ARG A 310 24.40 -10.20 -7.59
N LYS A 311 25.03 -9.10 -8.01
CA LYS A 311 26.14 -8.50 -7.29
C LYS A 311 25.71 -7.73 -6.05
N ASN A 312 24.62 -6.95 -6.17
CA ASN A 312 24.23 -6.01 -5.12
C ASN A 312 22.76 -5.58 -5.21
N VAL A 313 22.32 -4.96 -4.12
CA VAL A 313 21.07 -4.19 -4.04
C VAL A 313 21.43 -2.72 -3.87
N THR A 314 21.09 -1.88 -4.84
CA THR A 314 21.36 -0.44 -4.78
C THR A 314 20.07 0.37 -4.82
N ILE A 315 20.11 1.57 -4.29
CA ILE A 315 18.98 2.52 -4.39
C ILE A 315 18.84 2.95 -5.87
N ARG A 316 17.62 3.11 -6.34
CA ARG A 316 17.34 3.67 -7.67
C ARG A 316 18.08 4.98 -7.87
N SER A 317 18.71 5.17 -9.04
CA SER A 317 19.63 6.29 -9.27
C SER A 317 19.00 7.67 -9.02
N SER A 318 17.73 7.87 -9.44
CA SER A 318 17.01 9.13 -9.21
C SER A 318 16.79 9.41 -7.71
N ASP A 319 16.45 8.37 -6.93
CA ASP A 319 16.22 8.49 -5.49
C ASP A 319 17.53 8.72 -4.74
N PHE A 320 18.61 8.07 -5.17
CA PHE A 320 19.94 8.27 -4.61
C PHE A 320 20.49 9.69 -4.86
N ILE A 321 20.29 10.23 -6.07
CA ILE A 321 20.65 11.64 -6.38
C ILE A 321 19.90 12.61 -5.48
N ARG A 322 18.61 12.40 -5.27
CA ARG A 322 17.79 13.23 -4.37
C ARG A 322 18.23 13.13 -2.93
N LEU A 323 18.55 11.93 -2.47
CA LEU A 323 19.09 11.70 -1.13
C LEU A 323 20.39 12.50 -0.94
N ARG A 324 21.34 12.39 -1.88
CA ARG A 324 22.62 13.13 -1.83
C ARG A 324 22.42 14.63 -1.83
N ARG A 325 21.54 15.16 -2.68
CA ARG A 325 21.22 16.60 -2.72
C ARG A 325 20.60 17.09 -1.41
N ASN A 326 19.73 16.30 -0.82
CA ASN A 326 19.10 16.61 0.46
C ASN A 326 20.13 16.52 1.61
N GLN A 327 21.04 15.52 1.60
CA GLN A 327 22.12 15.44 2.58
C GLN A 327 22.99 16.71 2.56
N LYS A 328 23.48 17.12 1.39
CA LYS A 328 24.28 18.34 1.23
C LYS A 328 23.57 19.58 1.75
N ARG A 329 22.25 19.72 1.50
CA ARG A 329 21.47 20.84 2.04
C ARG A 329 21.36 20.77 3.56
N VAL A 330 21.10 19.60 4.13
CA VAL A 330 21.04 19.43 5.58
C VAL A 330 22.40 19.78 6.22
N GLU A 331 23.50 19.35 5.63
CA GLU A 331 24.86 19.60 6.10
C GLU A 331 25.32 21.07 5.94
N SER A 332 24.68 21.84 5.06
CA SER A 332 24.98 23.29 4.90
C SER A 332 24.34 24.18 5.99
N TYR A 333 23.45 23.63 6.81
CA TYR A 333 22.88 24.35 7.94
C TYR A 333 23.68 24.10 9.23
N HIS A 334 23.82 25.11 10.10
CA HIS A 334 24.26 24.88 11.46
C HIS A 334 23.27 23.98 12.23
N ASP A 335 23.77 23.13 13.09
CA ASP A 335 23.04 21.99 13.68
C ASP A 335 21.61 22.28 14.18
N TYR A 336 21.38 23.43 14.82
CA TYR A 336 20.05 23.79 15.35
C TYR A 336 19.14 24.53 14.37
N TYR A 337 19.64 24.93 13.21
CA TYR A 337 18.91 25.71 12.22
C TYR A 337 18.38 24.91 11.04
N ILE A 338 18.53 23.57 11.06
CA ILE A 338 18.02 22.72 9.99
C ILE A 338 16.48 22.86 9.91
N PRO A 339 15.93 23.27 8.75
CA PRO A 339 14.48 23.37 8.55
C PRO A 339 13.82 22.01 8.73
N LEU A 340 12.66 21.97 9.40
CA LEU A 340 11.96 20.72 9.72
C LEU A 340 11.60 19.89 8.47
N HIS A 341 11.27 20.55 7.36
CA HIS A 341 10.94 19.87 6.11
C HIS A 341 12.17 19.21 5.49
N GLU A 342 13.36 19.79 5.58
CA GLU A 342 14.62 19.19 5.11
C GLU A 342 15.02 18.01 6.00
N ALA A 343 14.93 18.17 7.33
CA ALA A 343 15.20 17.09 8.27
C ALA A 343 14.27 15.88 8.04
N ARG A 344 12.96 16.12 7.90
CA ARG A 344 11.97 15.06 7.57
C ARG A 344 12.24 14.44 6.21
N GLY A 345 12.56 15.25 5.21
CA GLY A 345 12.88 14.79 3.87
C GLY A 345 14.09 13.86 3.86
N PHE A 346 15.17 14.22 4.56
CA PHE A 346 16.38 13.38 4.65
C PHE A 346 16.14 12.12 5.49
N SER A 347 15.52 12.24 6.66
CA SER A 347 15.18 11.08 7.51
C SER A 347 14.37 10.03 6.74
N SER A 348 13.37 10.46 5.96
CA SER A 348 12.56 9.57 5.14
C SER A 348 13.37 8.89 4.03
N ARG A 349 14.14 9.67 3.24
CA ARG A 349 14.93 9.13 2.11
C ARG A 349 16.07 8.23 2.56
N SER A 350 16.74 8.57 3.65
CA SER A 350 17.87 7.81 4.20
C SER A 350 17.47 6.43 4.74
N GLY A 351 16.15 6.17 4.93
CA GLY A 351 15.66 4.83 5.24
C GLY A 351 16.11 3.77 4.23
N ALA A 352 16.17 4.13 2.94
CA ALA A 352 16.59 3.21 1.88
C ALA A 352 18.08 2.76 2.01
N LEU A 353 18.94 3.56 2.67
CA LEU A 353 20.34 3.18 2.90
C LEU A 353 20.49 1.92 3.75
N MET A 354 19.57 1.70 4.69
CA MET A 354 19.60 0.56 5.62
C MET A 354 19.30 -0.79 4.94
N HIS A 355 18.69 -0.74 3.76
CA HIS A 355 18.22 -1.91 3.01
C HIS A 355 18.91 -2.06 1.65
N SER A 356 20.07 -1.44 1.50
CA SER A 356 20.88 -1.47 0.28
C SER A 356 22.37 -1.60 0.62
N ASP A 357 23.18 -1.98 -0.37
CA ASP A 357 24.63 -2.11 -0.23
C ASP A 357 25.33 -0.74 -0.21
N SER A 358 24.86 0.15 0.67
CA SER A 358 25.31 1.54 0.79
C SER A 358 26.31 1.76 1.94
N LYS A 359 26.87 0.71 2.56
CA LYS A 359 27.78 0.80 3.72
C LYS A 359 28.97 1.72 3.46
N HIS A 360 29.59 1.59 2.29
CA HIS A 360 30.75 2.43 1.93
C HIS A 360 30.36 3.91 1.79
N TYR A 361 29.20 4.19 1.17
CA TYR A 361 28.67 5.55 1.08
C TYR A 361 28.39 6.14 2.47
N CYS A 362 27.72 5.39 3.35
CA CYS A 362 27.43 5.83 4.71
C CYS A 362 28.68 6.17 5.50
N LYS A 363 29.71 5.30 5.46
CA LYS A 363 31.00 5.54 6.15
C LYS A 363 31.72 6.78 5.62
N ARG A 364 31.76 6.96 4.29
CA ARG A 364 32.47 8.08 3.66
C ARG A 364 31.81 9.43 3.88
N THR A 365 30.47 9.47 3.98
CA THR A 365 29.70 10.72 3.96
C THR A 365 29.04 11.05 5.30
N GLY A 366 29.18 10.23 6.34
CA GLY A 366 28.48 10.45 7.60
C GLY A 366 26.95 10.46 7.48
N ALA A 367 26.38 9.76 6.48
CA ALA A 367 24.95 9.85 6.21
C ALA A 367 24.06 9.31 7.35
N LEU A 368 24.57 8.38 8.16
CA LEU A 368 23.82 7.84 9.30
C LEU A 368 23.82 8.81 10.48
N GLU A 369 24.92 9.49 10.71
CA GLU A 369 25.08 10.56 11.71
C GLU A 369 24.18 11.74 11.35
N THR A 370 24.16 12.15 10.09
CA THR A 370 23.24 13.17 9.57
C THR A 370 21.76 12.76 9.78
N LYS A 371 21.44 11.48 9.55
CA LYS A 371 20.08 10.94 9.82
C LYS A 371 19.72 11.03 11.30
N GLN A 372 20.63 10.67 12.19
CA GLN A 372 20.42 10.74 13.63
C GLN A 372 20.12 12.19 14.07
N LYS A 373 20.95 13.16 13.66
CA LYS A 373 20.71 14.60 13.90
C LYS A 373 19.35 15.06 13.40
N CYS A 374 18.95 14.65 12.18
CA CYS A 374 17.64 14.97 11.66
C CYS A 374 16.49 14.40 12.53
N ASN A 375 16.62 13.17 13.02
CA ASN A 375 15.63 12.53 13.88
C ASN A 375 15.50 13.24 15.24
N GLU A 376 16.62 13.69 15.82
CA GLU A 376 16.65 14.48 17.06
C GLU A 376 15.91 15.82 16.87
N ILE A 377 16.18 16.54 15.78
CA ILE A 377 15.49 17.80 15.46
C ILE A 377 13.99 17.59 15.28
N ILE A 378 13.60 16.52 14.57
CA ILE A 378 12.19 16.17 14.38
C ILE A 378 11.53 15.92 15.74
N SER A 379 12.20 15.19 16.64
CA SER A 379 11.70 14.88 17.99
C SER A 379 11.59 16.12 18.86
N ILE A 380 12.61 17.00 18.88
CA ILE A 380 12.60 18.26 19.64
C ILE A 380 11.46 19.16 19.18
N LYS A 381 11.31 19.34 17.83
CA LYS A 381 10.25 20.19 17.29
C LYS A 381 8.85 19.56 17.45
N ALA A 382 8.74 18.24 17.54
CA ALA A 382 7.50 17.58 17.88
C ALA A 382 7.11 17.84 19.34
N ARG A 383 8.07 17.72 20.29
CA ARG A 383 7.85 18.02 21.70
C ARG A 383 7.47 19.50 21.94
N ARG A 384 8.16 20.46 21.27
CA ARG A 384 7.82 21.90 21.35
C ARG A 384 6.46 22.27 20.74
N LYS A 385 5.86 21.41 19.92
CA LYS A 385 4.48 21.60 19.44
C LYS A 385 3.46 20.97 20.38
N ALA A 386 3.90 20.05 21.22
CA ALA A 386 3.09 19.38 22.22
C ALA A 386 3.15 20.09 23.59
N ALA A 387 4.16 20.93 23.86
CA ALA A 387 4.25 21.91 24.95
C ALA A 387 3.71 23.28 24.50
#